data_5a318f8b16aeced5dcfd95fa966ddbe2
#
_entry.id   5a318f8b16aeced5dcfd95fa966ddbe2
#
_cell.length_a   1.000
_cell.length_b   1.000
_cell.length_c   1.000
_cell.angle_alpha   90.00
_cell.angle_beta   90.00
_cell.angle_gamma   90.00
#
_symmetry.space_group_name_H-M   'P 1'
#
loop_
_entity.id
_entity.type
_entity.pdbx_description
1 polymer ?
#
loop_
_entity_poly.entity_id
_entity_poly.type
_entity_poly.pdbx_seq_one_letter_code
_entity_poly.pdbx_strand_id
1 'polypeptide(L)'
;MKKFFYENGAPSGWRITFLTLLLLWCASLFFKNAVYQISFAALNLFFLAHLLYFKNYEILSEILKKTRFIAICFVCLVATLAISNLLNEAVISKKAWQSTLFFILRYGTIFLALCYFYKLKFFDQNAVFAFLFVGLGILSVSVIYQLVSSTDAIVFSSDSVRGGLSGSLSNRNILGLFMGFGLCLGAVAIRQPLALKFAALFLFAFFMIFSFSRAAWVGAFCALAFYGMLNLKSLNKKYLLFTVGFIALFAVLLALSPSFEQRLAALFSGDSSGRTVIWSYILEMAQQKPILGYGLGSYINLPGSPVLEHPEYNAPHNLFLEILLYSGVLGLIFYGAILFSVFKECIQSRQFGVLTLLIYLLIDCQFDHGAYLSKEALSLATILSFLAYRVRIER
;
A
#
# COMPACT_ATOMS: atom_id res chain seq x y z
N MET A 1 11.90 -30.23 15.71
CA MET A 1 11.56 -28.81 15.40
C MET A 1 12.24 -27.79 16.30
N LYS A 2 12.30 -27.91 17.65
CA LYS A 2 12.97 -26.93 18.52
C LYS A 2 14.45 -26.65 18.17
N LYS A 3 15.22 -27.64 17.68
CA LYS A 3 16.63 -27.47 17.25
C LYS A 3 16.84 -26.49 16.09
N PHE A 4 15.79 -26.23 15.24
CA PHE A 4 15.90 -25.32 14.10
C PHE A 4 15.75 -23.83 14.45
N PHE A 5 15.23 -23.50 15.64
CA PHE A 5 14.91 -22.13 16.00
C PHE A 5 15.96 -21.47 16.93
N TYR A 6 16.74 -22.27 17.64
CA TYR A 6 17.75 -21.80 18.57
C TYR A 6 18.99 -22.67 18.49
N GLU A 7 20.11 -22.09 18.17
CA GLU A 7 21.42 -22.66 18.42
C GLU A 7 21.83 -22.19 19.84
N ASN A 8 21.93 -23.12 20.78
CA ASN A 8 22.33 -22.82 22.18
C ASN A 8 21.48 -21.75 22.90
N GLY A 9 20.14 -21.72 22.63
CA GLY A 9 19.25 -20.75 23.26
C GLY A 9 19.19 -19.37 22.60
N ALA A 10 20.02 -19.10 21.59
CA ALA A 10 20.01 -17.87 20.78
C ALA A 10 19.17 -18.04 19.49
N PRO A 11 18.60 -16.97 18.94
CA PRO A 11 17.94 -17.03 17.64
C PRO A 11 18.93 -17.48 16.57
N SER A 12 18.51 -18.40 15.67
CA SER A 12 19.38 -18.86 14.57
C SER A 12 19.79 -17.68 13.68
N GLY A 13 20.98 -17.73 13.08
CA GLY A 13 21.46 -16.69 12.16
C GLY A 13 20.49 -16.43 11.02
N TRP A 14 19.82 -17.48 10.50
CA TRP A 14 18.78 -17.37 9.47
C TRP A 14 17.59 -16.52 9.92
N ARG A 15 17.14 -16.68 11.16
CA ARG A 15 16.03 -15.88 11.70
C ARG A 15 16.43 -14.42 11.86
N ILE A 16 17.62 -14.13 12.37
CA ILE A 16 18.12 -12.76 12.51
C ILE A 16 18.24 -12.10 11.15
N THR A 17 18.82 -12.77 10.16
CA THR A 17 18.95 -12.26 8.80
C THR A 17 17.58 -11.97 8.18
N PHE A 18 16.62 -12.89 8.32
CA PHE A 18 15.26 -12.67 7.83
C PHE A 18 14.62 -11.43 8.47
N LEU A 19 14.68 -11.30 9.79
CA LEU A 19 14.11 -10.16 10.51
C LEU A 19 14.76 -8.84 10.09
N THR A 20 16.08 -8.83 9.87
CA THR A 20 16.80 -7.66 9.37
C THR A 20 16.35 -7.29 7.96
N LEU A 21 16.23 -8.26 7.06
CA LEU A 21 15.75 -8.04 5.69
C LEU A 21 14.29 -7.57 5.66
N LEU A 22 13.44 -8.14 6.51
CA LEU A 22 12.04 -7.74 6.64
C LEU A 22 11.91 -6.31 7.19
N LEU A 23 12.70 -5.94 8.20
CA LEU A 23 12.78 -4.57 8.70
C LEU A 23 13.24 -3.60 7.61
N LEU A 24 14.33 -3.92 6.91
CA LEU A 24 14.84 -3.09 5.82
C LEU A 24 13.82 -2.94 4.69
N TRP A 25 13.12 -4.01 4.32
CA TRP A 25 12.08 -3.94 3.30
C TRP A 25 10.90 -3.09 3.76
N CYS A 26 10.35 -3.31 4.95
CA CYS A 26 9.26 -2.51 5.49
C CYS A 26 9.64 -1.03 5.64
N ALA A 27 10.83 -0.73 6.18
CA ALA A 27 11.29 0.63 6.34
C ALA A 27 11.57 1.32 4.99
N SER A 28 12.08 0.58 4.01
CA SER A 28 12.43 1.11 2.68
C SER A 28 11.22 1.52 1.82
N LEU A 29 10.00 1.10 2.19
CA LEU A 29 8.77 1.58 1.55
C LEU A 29 8.67 3.10 1.61
N PHE A 30 9.17 3.69 2.67
CA PHE A 30 9.11 5.12 2.99
C PHE A 30 10.27 5.92 2.42
N PHE A 31 11.09 5.32 1.54
CA PHE A 31 12.25 5.94 0.92
C PHE A 31 12.24 5.83 -0.60
N LYS A 32 13.23 6.46 -1.25
CA LYS A 32 13.43 6.36 -2.69
C LYS A 32 13.71 4.94 -3.17
N ASN A 33 13.45 4.76 -4.47
CA ASN A 33 13.41 3.47 -5.14
C ASN A 33 14.63 2.55 -4.94
N ALA A 34 15.86 3.08 -4.83
CA ALA A 34 17.06 2.25 -4.77
C ALA A 34 17.10 1.34 -3.52
N VAL A 35 16.89 1.91 -2.32
CA VAL A 35 16.91 1.14 -1.06
C VAL A 35 15.81 0.08 -1.06
N TYR A 36 14.62 0.46 -1.54
CA TYR A 36 13.50 -0.46 -1.69
C TYR A 36 13.82 -1.62 -2.65
N GLN A 37 14.40 -1.35 -3.82
CA GLN A 37 14.72 -2.39 -4.80
C GLN A 37 15.76 -3.39 -4.26
N ILE A 38 16.77 -2.88 -3.54
CA ILE A 38 17.82 -3.74 -2.94
C ILE A 38 17.21 -4.62 -1.84
N SER A 39 16.47 -4.05 -0.91
CA SER A 39 15.87 -4.80 0.22
C SER A 39 14.83 -5.83 -0.27
N PHE A 40 14.02 -5.46 -1.24
CA PHE A 40 13.07 -6.33 -1.91
C PHE A 40 13.75 -7.51 -2.63
N ALA A 41 14.80 -7.25 -3.43
CA ALA A 41 15.54 -8.30 -4.11
C ALA A 41 16.23 -9.23 -3.10
N ALA A 42 16.86 -8.68 -2.07
CA ALA A 42 17.51 -9.45 -1.01
C ALA A 42 16.53 -10.36 -0.26
N LEU A 43 15.32 -9.87 0.05
CA LEU A 43 14.28 -10.67 0.72
C LEU A 43 13.81 -11.85 -0.16
N ASN A 44 13.61 -11.61 -1.47
CA ASN A 44 13.25 -12.67 -2.42
C ASN A 44 14.36 -13.71 -2.55
N LEU A 45 15.61 -13.28 -2.72
CA LEU A 45 16.78 -14.19 -2.83
C LEU A 45 16.96 -15.00 -1.54
N PHE A 46 16.79 -14.37 -0.38
CA PHE A 46 16.87 -15.06 0.89
C PHE A 46 15.79 -16.13 1.05
N PHE A 47 14.55 -15.82 0.63
CA PHE A 47 13.47 -16.81 0.63
C PHE A 47 13.81 -18.02 -0.24
N LEU A 48 14.27 -17.78 -1.47
CA LEU A 48 14.65 -18.86 -2.39
C LEU A 48 15.84 -19.66 -1.84
N ALA A 49 16.87 -19.00 -1.34
CA ALA A 49 18.03 -19.65 -0.76
C ALA A 49 17.64 -20.53 0.45
N HIS A 50 16.82 -20.02 1.36
CA HIS A 50 16.36 -20.76 2.51
C HIS A 50 15.51 -21.99 2.10
N LEU A 51 14.60 -21.80 1.13
CA LEU A 51 13.74 -22.87 0.61
C LEU A 51 14.58 -24.01 -0.02
N LEU A 52 15.56 -23.64 -0.85
CA LEU A 52 16.43 -24.61 -1.54
C LEU A 52 17.39 -25.32 -0.57
N TYR A 53 17.96 -24.59 0.39
CA TYR A 53 18.90 -25.14 1.35
C TYR A 53 18.23 -26.14 2.30
N PHE A 54 17.08 -25.78 2.88
CA PHE A 54 16.36 -26.64 3.83
C PHE A 54 15.39 -27.61 3.16
N LYS A 55 15.12 -27.48 1.85
CA LYS A 55 14.19 -28.32 1.07
C LYS A 55 12.79 -28.43 1.67
N ASN A 56 12.32 -27.37 2.34
CA ASN A 56 11.03 -27.33 3.02
C ASN A 56 9.83 -27.20 2.05
N TYR A 57 9.83 -28.01 0.97
CA TYR A 57 8.78 -27.96 -0.07
C TYR A 57 7.40 -28.39 0.46
N GLU A 58 7.36 -29.21 1.51
CA GLU A 58 6.10 -29.60 2.16
C GLU A 58 5.39 -28.41 2.78
N ILE A 59 6.13 -27.50 3.45
CA ILE A 59 5.59 -26.27 4.02
C ILE A 59 5.04 -25.37 2.92
N LEU A 60 5.77 -25.21 1.82
CA LEU A 60 5.31 -24.43 0.68
C LEU A 60 4.05 -25.03 0.06
N SER A 61 4.01 -26.37 -0.10
CA SER A 61 2.84 -27.08 -0.60
C SER A 61 1.62 -26.89 0.31
N GLU A 62 1.80 -26.97 1.64
CA GLU A 62 0.73 -26.71 2.61
C GLU A 62 0.19 -25.28 2.48
N ILE A 63 1.08 -24.28 2.37
CA ILE A 63 0.70 -22.88 2.17
C ILE A 63 -0.09 -22.72 0.88
N LEU A 64 0.39 -23.27 -0.24
CA LEU A 64 -0.30 -23.19 -1.52
C LEU A 64 -1.68 -23.87 -1.48
N LYS A 65 -1.84 -24.98 -0.76
CA LYS A 65 -3.16 -25.61 -0.54
C LYS A 65 -4.10 -24.67 0.24
N LYS A 66 -3.61 -24.03 1.30
CA LYS A 66 -4.41 -23.11 2.14
C LYS A 66 -4.73 -21.79 1.43
N THR A 67 -3.89 -21.34 0.52
CA THR A 67 -4.04 -20.11 -0.27
C THR A 67 -4.45 -20.38 -1.72
N ARG A 68 -4.90 -21.61 -2.04
CA ARG A 68 -5.14 -22.09 -3.40
C ARG A 68 -5.96 -21.12 -4.26
N PHE A 69 -7.04 -20.58 -3.71
CA PHE A 69 -7.93 -19.70 -4.46
C PHE A 69 -7.21 -18.41 -4.89
N ILE A 70 -6.56 -17.72 -3.93
CA ILE A 70 -5.81 -16.49 -4.26
C ILE A 70 -4.63 -16.78 -5.20
N ALA A 71 -3.96 -17.94 -5.03
CA ALA A 71 -2.85 -18.32 -5.90
C ALA A 71 -3.31 -18.56 -7.35
N ILE A 72 -4.43 -19.25 -7.56
CA ILE A 72 -5.01 -19.48 -8.89
C ILE A 72 -5.42 -18.14 -9.51
N CYS A 73 -6.16 -17.28 -8.79
CA CYS A 73 -6.57 -15.97 -9.29
C CYS A 73 -5.37 -15.11 -9.65
N PHE A 74 -4.30 -15.15 -8.85
CA PHE A 74 -3.07 -14.43 -9.13
C PHE A 74 -2.37 -14.93 -10.40
N VAL A 75 -2.24 -16.24 -10.58
CA VAL A 75 -1.68 -16.84 -11.80
C VAL A 75 -2.50 -16.46 -13.03
N CYS A 76 -3.83 -16.52 -12.93
CA CYS A 76 -4.72 -16.09 -14.03
C CYS A 76 -4.59 -14.60 -14.34
N LEU A 77 -4.45 -13.75 -13.32
CA LEU A 77 -4.22 -12.31 -13.48
C LEU A 77 -2.90 -12.03 -14.20
N VAL A 78 -1.82 -12.69 -13.80
CA VAL A 78 -0.49 -12.57 -14.42
C VAL A 78 -0.54 -13.08 -15.87
N ALA A 79 -1.20 -14.20 -16.11
CA ALA A 79 -1.36 -14.74 -17.47
C ALA A 79 -2.14 -13.77 -18.36
N THR A 80 -3.24 -13.20 -17.86
CA THR A 80 -4.02 -12.18 -18.58
C THR A 80 -3.15 -10.98 -18.94
N LEU A 81 -2.37 -10.47 -17.99
CA LEU A 81 -1.48 -9.34 -18.22
C LEU A 81 -0.37 -9.68 -19.22
N ALA A 82 0.22 -10.88 -19.15
CA ALA A 82 1.25 -11.33 -20.08
C ALA A 82 0.69 -11.48 -21.52
N ILE A 83 -0.50 -12.06 -21.66
CA ILE A 83 -1.19 -12.17 -22.96
C ILE A 83 -1.49 -10.77 -23.51
N SER A 84 -2.01 -9.88 -22.66
CA SER A 84 -2.26 -8.49 -23.06
C SER A 84 -1.00 -7.79 -23.55
N ASN A 85 0.14 -7.95 -22.84
CA ASN A 85 1.43 -7.39 -23.26
C ASN A 85 1.87 -7.94 -24.63
N LEU A 86 1.74 -9.25 -24.86
CA LEU A 86 2.10 -9.89 -26.15
C LEU A 86 1.26 -9.37 -27.31
N LEU A 87 -0.05 -9.21 -27.11
CA LEU A 87 -0.97 -8.76 -28.16
C LEU A 87 -0.86 -7.26 -28.48
N ASN A 88 -0.21 -6.48 -27.62
CA ASN A 88 -0.14 -5.02 -27.74
C ASN A 88 1.30 -4.49 -27.68
N GLU A 89 2.28 -5.24 -28.16
CA GLU A 89 3.71 -4.92 -28.06
C GLU A 89 4.06 -3.53 -28.59
N ALA A 90 3.34 -3.04 -29.61
CA ALA A 90 3.58 -1.72 -30.19
C ALA A 90 3.23 -0.53 -29.24
N VAL A 91 2.33 -0.72 -28.29
CA VAL A 91 1.83 0.37 -27.43
C VAL A 91 2.22 0.21 -25.96
N ILE A 92 2.70 -0.96 -25.55
CA ILE A 92 3.13 -1.15 -24.16
C ILE A 92 4.39 -0.33 -23.82
N SER A 93 4.59 -0.07 -22.54
CA SER A 93 5.84 0.52 -22.07
C SER A 93 7.05 -0.37 -22.38
N LYS A 94 8.18 0.23 -22.76
CA LYS A 94 9.48 -0.50 -22.90
C LYS A 94 9.85 -1.32 -21.66
N LYS A 95 9.31 -0.97 -20.49
CA LYS A 95 9.51 -1.67 -19.21
C LYS A 95 8.37 -2.59 -18.84
N ALA A 96 7.38 -2.85 -19.72
CA ALA A 96 6.18 -3.63 -19.39
C ALA A 96 6.52 -5.02 -18.84
N TRP A 97 7.42 -5.74 -19.48
CA TRP A 97 7.85 -7.07 -19.02
C TRP A 97 8.60 -7.03 -17.70
N GLN A 98 9.46 -6.04 -17.49
CA GLN A 98 10.14 -5.82 -16.21
C GLN A 98 9.14 -5.50 -15.10
N SER A 99 8.14 -4.67 -15.40
CA SER A 99 7.07 -4.31 -14.44
C SER A 99 6.18 -5.50 -14.12
N THR A 100 5.88 -6.35 -15.11
CA THR A 100 5.15 -7.62 -14.89
C THR A 100 5.95 -8.55 -13.98
N LEU A 101 7.24 -8.71 -14.21
CA LEU A 101 8.11 -9.48 -13.31
C LEU A 101 8.12 -8.89 -11.90
N PHE A 102 8.23 -7.58 -11.78
CA PHE A 102 8.19 -6.93 -10.47
C PHE A 102 6.83 -7.10 -9.76
N PHE A 103 5.73 -7.11 -10.51
CA PHE A 103 4.41 -7.42 -9.95
C PHE A 103 4.38 -8.84 -9.37
N ILE A 104 4.87 -9.85 -10.12
CA ILE A 104 4.97 -11.23 -9.66
C ILE A 104 5.81 -11.34 -8.38
N LEU A 105 6.98 -10.71 -8.39
CA LEU A 105 7.90 -10.79 -7.26
C LEU A 105 7.38 -10.01 -6.04
N ARG A 106 6.82 -8.82 -6.21
CA ARG A 106 6.36 -7.97 -5.11
C ARG A 106 5.11 -8.50 -4.44
N TYR A 107 4.15 -8.98 -5.22
CA TYR A 107 2.94 -9.53 -4.65
C TYR A 107 3.07 -11.03 -4.41
N GLY A 108 3.30 -11.83 -5.44
CA GLY A 108 3.27 -13.30 -5.35
C GLY A 108 4.39 -13.86 -4.47
N THR A 109 5.65 -13.54 -4.79
CA THR A 109 6.79 -14.16 -4.09
C THR A 109 6.93 -13.63 -2.66
N ILE A 110 6.75 -12.31 -2.43
CA ILE A 110 6.81 -11.75 -1.07
C ILE A 110 5.65 -12.29 -0.22
N PHE A 111 4.43 -12.38 -0.76
CA PHE A 111 3.31 -13.00 -0.05
C PHE A 111 3.66 -14.43 0.41
N LEU A 112 4.19 -15.26 -0.49
CA LEU A 112 4.61 -16.61 -0.17
C LEU A 112 5.75 -16.64 0.85
N ALA A 113 6.73 -15.75 0.73
CA ALA A 113 7.84 -15.61 1.67
C ALA A 113 7.35 -15.27 3.08
N LEU A 114 6.44 -14.28 3.20
CA LEU A 114 5.85 -13.91 4.49
C LEU A 114 5.08 -15.09 5.10
N CYS A 115 4.26 -15.78 4.30
CA CYS A 115 3.53 -16.97 4.76
C CYS A 115 4.47 -18.08 5.22
N TYR A 116 5.54 -18.34 4.46
CA TYR A 116 6.52 -19.38 4.74
C TYR A 116 7.29 -19.11 6.04
N PHE A 117 7.87 -17.92 6.20
CA PHE A 117 8.62 -17.58 7.41
C PHE A 117 7.72 -17.42 8.64
N TYR A 118 6.47 -17.01 8.44
CA TYR A 118 5.47 -16.99 9.51
C TYR A 118 5.16 -18.41 10.00
N LYS A 119 4.94 -19.37 9.08
CA LYS A 119 4.72 -20.78 9.43
C LYS A 119 5.92 -21.37 10.15
N LEU A 120 7.14 -20.96 9.82
CA LEU A 120 8.37 -21.32 10.52
C LEU A 120 8.56 -20.58 11.86
N LYS A 121 7.65 -19.71 12.26
CA LYS A 121 7.73 -18.92 13.51
C LYS A 121 8.94 -17.97 13.57
N PHE A 122 9.43 -17.49 12.42
CA PHE A 122 10.53 -16.51 12.38
C PHE A 122 10.10 -15.14 12.91
N PHE A 123 8.83 -14.80 12.76
CA PHE A 123 8.24 -13.54 13.21
C PHE A 123 6.76 -13.71 13.55
N ASP A 124 6.16 -12.69 14.17
CA ASP A 124 4.73 -12.56 14.40
C ASP A 124 4.18 -11.28 13.73
N GLN A 125 2.88 -11.06 13.82
CA GLN A 125 2.25 -9.86 13.26
C GLN A 125 2.75 -8.55 13.91
N ASN A 126 3.15 -8.60 15.19
CA ASN A 126 3.60 -7.41 15.90
C ASN A 126 4.94 -6.93 15.37
N ALA A 127 5.80 -7.86 14.92
CA ALA A 127 7.05 -7.51 14.24
C ALA A 127 6.79 -6.72 12.95
N VAL A 128 5.80 -7.13 12.14
CA VAL A 128 5.42 -6.40 10.92
C VAL A 128 4.92 -5.00 11.26
N PHE A 129 4.04 -4.87 12.24
CA PHE A 129 3.55 -3.57 12.67
C PHE A 129 4.67 -2.68 13.23
N ALA A 130 5.56 -3.25 14.06
CA ALA A 130 6.71 -2.52 14.59
C ALA A 130 7.63 -2.02 13.47
N PHE A 131 7.91 -2.84 12.46
CA PHE A 131 8.77 -2.46 11.34
C PHE A 131 8.14 -1.38 10.44
N LEU A 132 6.82 -1.43 10.25
CA LEU A 132 6.09 -0.35 9.57
C LEU A 132 6.15 0.95 10.40
N PHE A 133 6.01 0.88 11.73
CA PHE A 133 6.14 2.07 12.59
C PHE A 133 7.55 2.65 12.58
N VAL A 134 8.60 1.82 12.49
CA VAL A 134 9.98 2.32 12.32
C VAL A 134 10.09 3.13 11.03
N GLY A 135 9.59 2.61 9.91
CA GLY A 135 9.59 3.33 8.64
C GLY A 135 8.79 4.63 8.68
N LEU A 136 7.57 4.60 9.24
CA LEU A 136 6.74 5.79 9.45
C LEU A 136 7.41 6.82 10.37
N GLY A 137 8.13 6.37 11.40
CA GLY A 137 8.90 7.23 12.29
C GLY A 137 10.03 7.96 11.55
N ILE A 138 10.81 7.24 10.74
CA ILE A 138 11.87 7.83 9.93
C ILE A 138 11.29 8.82 8.91
N LEU A 139 10.19 8.48 8.25
CA LEU A 139 9.49 9.40 7.36
C LEU A 139 9.02 10.66 8.12
N SER A 140 8.46 10.49 9.32
CA SER A 140 8.04 11.61 10.17
C SER A 140 9.19 12.57 10.51
N VAL A 141 10.39 12.03 10.80
CA VAL A 141 11.59 12.86 11.02
C VAL A 141 11.92 13.67 9.77
N SER A 142 11.82 13.09 8.58
CA SER A 142 12.08 13.83 7.33
C SER A 142 11.06 14.95 7.07
N VAL A 143 9.80 14.76 7.48
CA VAL A 143 8.76 15.79 7.39
C VAL A 143 9.01 16.91 8.41
N ILE A 144 9.41 16.56 9.65
CA ILE A 144 9.80 17.56 10.66
C ILE A 144 10.98 18.39 10.16
N TYR A 145 11.97 17.74 9.55
CA TYR A 145 13.10 18.45 8.96
C TYR A 145 12.63 19.41 7.85
N GLN A 146 11.73 19.02 6.97
CA GLN A 146 11.13 19.91 5.97
C GLN A 146 10.45 21.12 6.60
N LEU A 147 9.69 20.93 7.67
CA LEU A 147 9.01 22.02 8.40
C LEU A 147 9.99 23.02 9.05
N VAL A 148 11.09 22.51 9.64
CA VAL A 148 12.07 23.35 10.35
C VAL A 148 13.00 24.09 9.39
N SER A 149 13.44 23.41 8.33
CA SER A 149 14.40 23.98 7.39
C SER A 149 13.77 24.97 6.39
N SER A 150 12.44 24.96 6.26
CA SER A 150 11.71 25.71 5.22
C SER A 150 12.26 25.50 3.80
N THR A 151 13.08 24.47 3.63
CA THR A 151 13.63 24.04 2.36
C THR A 151 12.92 22.78 1.90
N ASP A 152 12.85 22.57 0.60
CA ASP A 152 12.43 21.29 0.05
C ASP A 152 13.33 20.23 0.64
N ALA A 153 12.78 19.41 1.55
CA ALA A 153 13.59 18.56 2.40
C ALA A 153 14.43 17.61 1.57
N ILE A 154 15.70 17.74 1.80
CA ILE A 154 16.71 16.75 1.43
C ILE A 154 16.52 16.18 0.02
N VAL A 155 17.06 16.90 -0.97
CA VAL A 155 17.48 16.36 -2.29
C VAL A 155 16.39 15.69 -3.14
N PHE A 156 15.13 15.69 -2.75
CA PHE A 156 14.20 14.69 -3.26
C PHE A 156 12.86 15.19 -3.77
N SER A 157 12.44 16.40 -3.57
CA SER A 157 11.16 16.86 -4.10
C SER A 157 11.32 17.96 -5.14
N SER A 158 10.83 17.68 -6.33
CA SER A 158 10.57 18.68 -7.37
C SER A 158 9.15 19.28 -7.26
N ASP A 159 8.37 18.89 -6.25
CA ASP A 159 6.96 19.28 -6.09
C ASP A 159 6.73 20.57 -5.27
N SER A 160 7.76 21.39 -5.11
CA SER A 160 7.69 22.72 -4.49
C SER A 160 6.63 23.62 -5.12
N VAL A 161 6.25 23.35 -6.36
CA VAL A 161 5.29 24.17 -7.14
C VAL A 161 3.83 24.04 -6.67
N ARG A 162 3.47 22.95 -5.95
CA ARG A 162 2.05 22.69 -5.58
C ARG A 162 1.73 22.86 -4.11
N GLY A 163 2.70 23.22 -3.28
CA GLY A 163 2.52 23.36 -1.82
C GLY A 163 2.06 22.07 -1.15
N GLY A 164 2.54 21.78 0.04
CA GLY A 164 2.22 20.58 0.82
C GLY A 164 3.47 19.82 1.24
N LEU A 165 3.35 19.10 2.35
CA LEU A 165 4.45 18.31 2.87
C LEU A 165 4.65 17.04 2.03
N SER A 166 5.88 16.67 1.78
CA SER A 166 6.29 15.43 1.11
C SER A 166 7.38 14.67 1.86
N GLY A 167 8.11 15.33 2.75
CA GLY A 167 9.25 14.76 3.46
C GLY A 167 10.33 14.27 2.49
N SER A 168 10.85 13.07 2.74
CA SER A 168 11.82 12.39 1.86
C SER A 168 11.21 11.76 0.61
N LEU A 169 9.90 11.88 0.41
CA LEU A 169 9.18 11.30 -0.72
C LEU A 169 9.13 12.29 -1.90
N SER A 170 9.00 11.76 -3.11
CA SER A 170 8.92 12.58 -4.32
C SER A 170 7.56 13.23 -4.55
N ASN A 171 6.53 12.81 -3.80
CA ASN A 171 5.16 13.23 -4.03
C ASN A 171 4.40 13.32 -2.70
N ARG A 172 3.69 14.44 -2.50
CA ARG A 172 2.85 14.70 -1.32
C ARG A 172 1.71 13.67 -1.16
N ASN A 173 1.18 13.15 -2.26
CA ASN A 173 0.11 12.16 -2.20
C ASN A 173 0.62 10.83 -1.64
N ILE A 174 1.88 10.46 -1.94
CA ILE A 174 2.53 9.29 -1.33
C ILE A 174 2.72 9.52 0.18
N LEU A 175 3.09 10.74 0.60
CA LEU A 175 3.11 11.07 2.03
C LEU A 175 1.72 10.91 2.65
N GLY A 176 0.69 11.44 1.98
CA GLY A 176 -0.70 11.29 2.40
C GLY A 176 -1.10 9.82 2.60
N LEU A 177 -0.81 8.97 1.60
CA LEU A 177 -1.03 7.52 1.68
C LEU A 177 -0.37 6.92 2.93
N PHE A 178 0.90 7.19 3.17
CA PHE A 178 1.62 6.60 4.29
C PHE A 178 1.17 7.15 5.65
N MET A 179 0.93 8.45 5.76
CA MET A 179 0.48 9.05 7.02
C MET A 179 -0.95 8.67 7.37
N GLY A 180 -1.85 8.60 6.38
CA GLY A 180 -3.20 8.08 6.59
C GLY A 180 -3.20 6.59 6.93
N PHE A 181 -2.34 5.78 6.28
CA PHE A 181 -2.13 4.39 6.67
C PHE A 181 -1.58 4.29 8.10
N GLY A 182 -0.60 5.11 8.46
CA GLY A 182 -0.02 5.19 9.81
C GLY A 182 -1.05 5.58 10.87
N LEU A 183 -1.95 6.51 10.54
CA LEU A 183 -3.06 6.91 11.40
C LEU A 183 -4.01 5.71 11.65
N CYS A 184 -4.42 5.01 10.61
CA CYS A 184 -5.26 3.82 10.73
C CYS A 184 -4.52 2.69 11.48
N LEU A 185 -3.25 2.44 11.17
CA LEU A 185 -2.41 1.45 11.84
C LEU A 185 -2.23 1.77 13.33
N GLY A 186 -1.99 3.03 13.67
CA GLY A 186 -1.92 3.49 15.06
C GLY A 186 -3.22 3.27 15.83
N ALA A 187 -4.36 3.53 15.19
CA ALA A 187 -5.66 3.31 15.78
C ALA A 187 -5.91 1.83 16.12
N VAL A 188 -5.52 0.91 15.24
CA VAL A 188 -5.81 -0.54 15.39
C VAL A 188 -4.72 -1.30 16.14
N ALA A 189 -3.45 -0.92 16.03
CA ALA A 189 -2.31 -1.69 16.53
C ALA A 189 -1.77 -1.20 17.89
N ILE A 190 -1.71 0.12 18.12
CA ILE A 190 -1.19 0.67 19.39
C ILE A 190 -2.26 0.55 20.46
N ARG A 191 -1.97 -0.25 21.50
CA ARG A 191 -2.89 -0.44 22.62
C ARG A 191 -2.47 0.37 23.84
N GLN A 192 -1.17 0.32 24.20
CA GLN A 192 -0.59 0.95 25.38
C GLN A 192 0.87 1.36 25.10
N PRO A 193 1.41 2.43 25.76
CA PRO A 193 0.67 3.38 26.59
C PRO A 193 -0.21 4.34 25.74
N LEU A 194 -1.32 4.80 26.33
CA LEU A 194 -2.28 5.69 25.65
C LEU A 194 -1.64 7.01 25.17
N ALA A 195 -0.71 7.57 25.95
CA ALA A 195 -0.02 8.80 25.57
C ALA A 195 0.76 8.63 24.24
N LEU A 196 1.49 7.51 24.09
CA LEU A 196 2.19 7.19 22.85
C LEU A 196 1.21 7.02 21.67
N LYS A 197 0.09 6.33 21.92
CA LYS A 197 -0.96 6.18 20.91
C LYS A 197 -1.46 7.52 20.41
N PHE A 198 -1.85 8.42 21.35
CA PHE A 198 -2.38 9.73 20.96
C PHE A 198 -1.34 10.61 20.30
N ALA A 199 -0.09 10.59 20.77
CA ALA A 199 1.00 11.32 20.12
C ALA A 199 1.24 10.85 18.68
N ALA A 200 1.26 9.53 18.45
CA ALA A 200 1.43 8.97 17.12
C ALA A 200 0.23 9.30 16.19
N LEU A 201 -1.00 9.15 16.70
CA LEU A 201 -2.20 9.48 15.94
C LEU A 201 -2.26 10.96 15.58
N PHE A 202 -1.90 11.84 16.52
CA PHE A 202 -1.82 13.28 16.26
C PHE A 202 -0.78 13.61 15.19
N LEU A 203 0.42 13.05 15.30
CA LEU A 203 1.52 13.29 14.38
C LEU A 203 1.15 12.83 12.95
N PHE A 204 0.63 11.62 12.81
CA PHE A 204 0.25 11.08 11.50
C PHE A 204 -0.93 11.84 10.90
N ALA A 205 -1.92 12.22 11.70
CA ALA A 205 -3.03 13.02 11.25
C ALA A 205 -2.59 14.42 10.80
N PHE A 206 -1.70 15.07 11.55
CA PHE A 206 -1.13 16.36 11.20
C PHE A 206 -0.40 16.28 9.84
N PHE A 207 0.51 15.33 9.65
CA PHE A 207 1.25 15.20 8.40
C PHE A 207 0.35 14.79 7.22
N MET A 208 -0.65 13.94 7.45
CA MET A 208 -1.64 13.58 6.44
C MET A 208 -2.43 14.81 5.97
N ILE A 209 -2.87 15.67 6.89
CA ILE A 209 -3.60 16.89 6.58
C ILE A 209 -2.73 17.82 5.75
N PHE A 210 -1.52 18.12 6.19
CA PHE A 210 -0.59 19.02 5.52
C PHE A 210 0.07 18.44 4.26
N SER A 211 -0.10 17.16 3.95
CA SER A 211 0.20 16.62 2.63
C SER A 211 -0.76 17.13 1.55
N PHE A 212 -1.93 17.66 1.95
CA PHE A 212 -3.01 18.08 1.06
C PHE A 212 -3.49 16.97 0.10
N SER A 213 -3.32 15.69 0.47
CA SER A 213 -3.88 14.56 -0.26
C SER A 213 -5.33 14.33 0.11
N ARG A 214 -6.25 14.72 -0.78
CA ARG A 214 -7.70 14.53 -0.57
C ARG A 214 -8.08 13.05 -0.48
N ALA A 215 -7.38 12.20 -1.25
CA ALA A 215 -7.57 10.74 -1.22
C ALA A 215 -7.31 10.16 0.18
N ALA A 216 -6.17 10.56 0.78
CA ALA A 216 -5.81 10.13 2.13
C ALA A 216 -6.82 10.59 3.20
N TRP A 217 -7.35 11.82 3.07
CA TRP A 217 -8.37 12.34 4.00
C TRP A 217 -9.64 11.50 3.95
N VAL A 218 -10.18 11.27 2.74
CA VAL A 218 -11.40 10.48 2.54
C VAL A 218 -11.18 9.03 2.99
N GLY A 219 -10.06 8.43 2.58
CA GLY A 219 -9.70 7.07 2.96
C GLY A 219 -9.61 6.88 4.48
N ALA A 220 -8.89 7.77 5.16
CA ALA A 220 -8.73 7.70 6.61
C ALA A 220 -10.06 7.93 7.34
N PHE A 221 -10.86 8.90 6.90
CA PHE A 221 -12.20 9.13 7.46
C PHE A 221 -13.08 7.88 7.36
N CYS A 222 -13.22 7.31 6.17
CA CYS A 222 -14.06 6.13 5.96
C CYS A 222 -13.55 4.91 6.73
N ALA A 223 -12.25 4.66 6.74
CA ALA A 223 -11.65 3.54 7.44
C ALA A 223 -11.81 3.66 8.97
N LEU A 224 -11.56 4.85 9.52
CA LEU A 224 -11.70 5.09 10.96
C LEU A 224 -13.18 5.11 11.40
N ALA A 225 -14.09 5.63 10.57
CA ALA A 225 -15.53 5.55 10.82
C ALA A 225 -15.99 4.08 10.87
N PHE A 226 -15.55 3.27 9.90
CA PHE A 226 -15.81 1.83 9.90
C PHE A 226 -15.27 1.15 11.17
N TYR A 227 -14.01 1.43 11.55
CA TYR A 227 -13.42 0.88 12.77
C TYR A 227 -14.16 1.33 14.02
N GLY A 228 -14.57 2.60 14.08
CA GLY A 228 -15.37 3.16 15.15
C GLY A 228 -16.72 2.47 15.29
N MET A 229 -17.44 2.25 14.18
CA MET A 229 -18.74 1.55 14.18
C MET A 229 -18.62 0.12 14.74
N LEU A 230 -17.56 -0.62 14.37
CA LEU A 230 -17.33 -1.97 14.88
C LEU A 230 -17.00 -2.00 16.39
N ASN A 231 -16.47 -0.90 16.92
CA ASN A 231 -16.03 -0.80 18.30
C ASN A 231 -16.92 0.13 19.17
N LEU A 232 -18.11 0.52 18.71
CA LEU A 232 -18.99 1.46 19.41
C LEU A 232 -19.22 1.10 20.88
N LYS A 233 -19.41 -0.19 21.17
CA LYS A 233 -19.63 -0.69 22.54
C LYS A 233 -18.40 -0.59 23.46
N SER A 234 -17.22 -0.46 22.89
CA SER A 234 -15.94 -0.34 23.61
C SER A 234 -15.35 1.06 23.56
N LEU A 235 -16.06 2.04 22.98
CA LEU A 235 -15.62 3.42 22.91
C LEU A 235 -15.51 4.01 24.32
N ASN A 236 -14.27 4.17 24.79
CA ASN A 236 -13.97 4.85 26.02
C ASN A 236 -14.10 6.36 25.81
N LYS A 237 -14.50 7.11 26.84
CA LYS A 237 -14.56 8.59 26.85
C LYS A 237 -13.26 9.24 26.32
N LYS A 238 -12.11 8.61 26.53
CA LYS A 238 -10.81 9.08 26.03
C LYS A 238 -10.71 9.08 24.50
N TYR A 239 -11.29 8.08 23.82
CA TYR A 239 -11.33 8.07 22.34
C TYR A 239 -12.29 9.12 21.80
N LEU A 240 -13.43 9.34 22.49
CA LEU A 240 -14.34 10.42 22.13
C LEU A 240 -13.65 11.78 22.26
N LEU A 241 -12.94 12.02 23.37
CA LEU A 241 -12.18 13.26 23.60
C LEU A 241 -11.10 13.47 22.54
N PHE A 242 -10.38 12.40 22.15
CA PHE A 242 -9.41 12.47 21.05
C PHE A 242 -10.08 12.84 19.71
N THR A 243 -11.22 12.23 19.40
CA THR A 243 -11.96 12.54 18.17
C THR A 243 -12.46 13.99 18.16
N VAL A 244 -13.00 14.46 19.28
CA VAL A 244 -13.41 15.87 19.43
C VAL A 244 -12.22 16.82 19.32
N GLY A 245 -11.11 16.50 19.98
CA GLY A 245 -9.86 17.27 19.89
C GLY A 245 -9.30 17.31 18.44
N PHE A 246 -9.39 16.19 17.73
CA PHE A 246 -9.00 16.11 16.34
C PHE A 246 -9.89 16.98 15.43
N ILE A 247 -11.22 16.93 15.62
CA ILE A 247 -12.16 17.78 14.86
C ILE A 247 -11.93 19.26 15.18
N ALA A 248 -11.70 19.60 16.44
CA ALA A 248 -11.40 20.97 16.85
C ALA A 248 -10.08 21.48 16.22
N LEU A 249 -9.03 20.65 16.25
CA LEU A 249 -7.76 20.96 15.57
C LEU A 249 -7.97 21.17 14.07
N PHE A 250 -8.74 20.31 13.43
CA PHE A 250 -9.07 20.41 12.01
C PHE A 250 -9.80 21.74 11.70
N ALA A 251 -10.77 22.13 12.53
CA ALA A 251 -11.48 23.41 12.40
C ALA A 251 -10.55 24.63 12.57
N VAL A 252 -9.60 24.56 13.52
CA VAL A 252 -8.61 25.63 13.72
C VAL A 252 -7.67 25.73 12.52
N LEU A 253 -7.19 24.59 11.99
CA LEU A 253 -6.34 24.58 10.79
C LEU A 253 -7.06 25.15 9.57
N LEU A 254 -8.36 24.85 9.41
CA LEU A 254 -9.23 25.47 8.41
C LEU A 254 -9.21 26.99 8.53
N ALA A 255 -9.45 27.49 9.74
CA ALA A 255 -9.54 28.95 9.99
C ALA A 255 -8.22 29.70 9.80
N LEU A 256 -7.09 29.00 9.95
CA LEU A 256 -5.75 29.61 9.92
C LEU A 256 -4.99 29.44 8.59
N SER A 257 -5.45 28.58 7.69
CA SER A 257 -4.72 28.23 6.47
C SER A 257 -5.57 28.41 5.20
N PRO A 258 -5.39 29.51 4.45
CA PRO A 258 -6.08 29.71 3.16
C PRO A 258 -5.84 28.58 2.16
N SER A 259 -4.65 28.01 2.14
CA SER A 259 -4.32 26.85 1.28
C SER A 259 -5.13 25.60 1.65
N PHE A 260 -5.40 25.40 2.93
CA PHE A 260 -6.22 24.31 3.42
C PHE A 260 -7.69 24.50 3.05
N GLU A 261 -8.20 25.72 3.23
CA GLU A 261 -9.55 26.11 2.83
C GLU A 261 -9.78 25.87 1.33
N GLN A 262 -8.86 26.34 0.48
CA GLN A 262 -8.91 26.10 -0.97
C GLN A 262 -8.94 24.61 -1.32
N ARG A 263 -8.15 23.79 -0.63
CA ARG A 263 -8.12 22.34 -0.87
C ARG A 263 -9.39 21.65 -0.42
N LEU A 264 -9.98 22.08 0.68
CA LEU A 264 -11.25 21.58 1.14
C LEU A 264 -12.39 22.02 0.21
N ALA A 265 -12.42 23.27 -0.21
CA ALA A 265 -13.37 23.77 -1.21
C ALA A 265 -13.27 22.97 -2.51
N ALA A 266 -12.06 22.68 -2.98
CA ALA A 266 -11.82 21.83 -4.15
C ALA A 266 -12.34 20.39 -3.99
N LEU A 267 -12.37 19.86 -2.76
CA LEU A 267 -12.97 18.54 -2.49
C LEU A 267 -14.50 18.56 -2.71
N PHE A 268 -15.16 19.62 -2.27
CA PHE A 268 -16.63 19.76 -2.36
C PHE A 268 -17.11 20.34 -3.69
N SER A 269 -16.29 21.10 -4.41
CA SER A 269 -16.63 21.66 -5.73
C SER A 269 -16.54 20.65 -6.87
N GLY A 270 -16.08 19.41 -6.59
CA GLY A 270 -15.90 18.38 -7.61
C GLY A 270 -14.68 18.59 -8.50
N ASP A 271 -13.75 19.48 -8.12
CA ASP A 271 -12.47 19.61 -8.82
C ASP A 271 -11.71 18.29 -8.78
N SER A 272 -11.68 17.62 -9.92
CA SER A 272 -11.03 16.31 -10.08
C SER A 272 -9.51 16.39 -10.25
N SER A 273 -8.92 17.58 -10.32
CA SER A 273 -7.50 17.77 -10.70
C SER A 273 -7.13 17.03 -11.99
N GLY A 274 -7.99 17.12 -13.02
CA GLY A 274 -7.81 16.47 -14.31
C GLY A 274 -8.20 14.98 -14.36
N ARG A 275 -8.56 14.37 -13.24
CA ARG A 275 -8.90 12.92 -13.20
C ARG A 275 -10.09 12.57 -14.08
N THR A 276 -11.09 13.42 -14.19
CA THR A 276 -12.23 13.20 -15.10
C THR A 276 -11.81 13.04 -16.54
N VAL A 277 -10.85 13.85 -17.02
CA VAL A 277 -10.31 13.75 -18.39
C VAL A 277 -9.57 12.41 -18.54
N ILE A 278 -8.71 12.04 -17.59
CA ILE A 278 -7.98 10.78 -17.60
C ILE A 278 -8.96 9.59 -17.60
N TRP A 279 -9.96 9.61 -16.73
CA TRP A 279 -10.87 8.48 -16.54
C TRP A 279 -11.84 8.30 -17.73
N SER A 280 -12.35 9.41 -18.30
CA SER A 280 -13.19 9.32 -19.52
C SER A 280 -12.39 8.76 -20.70
N TYR A 281 -11.15 9.19 -20.89
CA TYR A 281 -10.26 8.62 -21.90
C TYR A 281 -10.02 7.11 -21.68
N ILE A 282 -9.71 6.69 -20.44
CA ILE A 282 -9.50 5.27 -20.13
C ILE A 282 -10.75 4.44 -20.42
N LEU A 283 -11.94 4.94 -20.07
CA LEU A 283 -13.20 4.24 -20.33
C LEU A 283 -13.48 4.12 -21.83
N GLU A 284 -13.19 5.15 -22.61
CA GLU A 284 -13.29 5.10 -24.06
C GLU A 284 -12.35 4.06 -24.67
N MET A 285 -11.08 4.05 -24.27
CA MET A 285 -10.11 3.06 -24.72
C MET A 285 -10.51 1.64 -24.29
N ALA A 286 -11.00 1.46 -23.06
CA ALA A 286 -11.44 0.15 -22.58
C ALA A 286 -12.61 -0.43 -23.38
N GLN A 287 -13.49 0.40 -23.94
CA GLN A 287 -14.57 -0.06 -24.83
C GLN A 287 -14.03 -0.67 -26.13
N GLN A 288 -12.87 -0.23 -26.62
CA GLN A 288 -12.26 -0.74 -27.83
C GLN A 288 -11.57 -2.11 -27.61
N LYS A 289 -11.02 -2.35 -26.41
CA LYS A 289 -10.39 -3.62 -26.04
C LYS A 289 -10.85 -4.11 -24.66
N PRO A 290 -12.12 -4.48 -24.49
CA PRO A 290 -12.70 -4.69 -23.15
C PRO A 290 -12.18 -5.94 -22.43
N ILE A 291 -11.78 -7.01 -23.15
CA ILE A 291 -11.49 -8.32 -22.54
C ILE A 291 -10.10 -8.36 -21.94
N LEU A 292 -9.07 -7.98 -22.71
CA LEU A 292 -7.65 -8.12 -22.34
C LEU A 292 -6.94 -6.78 -22.12
N GLY A 293 -7.57 -5.65 -22.52
CA GLY A 293 -6.96 -4.33 -22.44
C GLY A 293 -5.77 -4.14 -23.37
N TYR A 294 -4.91 -3.19 -23.05
CA TYR A 294 -3.81 -2.72 -23.91
C TYR A 294 -2.40 -3.10 -23.41
N GLY A 295 -2.29 -3.88 -22.35
CA GLY A 295 -0.99 -4.22 -21.76
C GLY A 295 -0.42 -3.14 -20.85
N LEU A 296 0.60 -3.51 -20.07
CA LEU A 296 1.11 -2.73 -18.97
C LEU A 296 1.85 -1.46 -19.44
N GLY A 297 1.45 -0.32 -18.86
CA GLY A 297 2.07 0.97 -19.17
C GLY A 297 1.73 1.52 -20.56
N SER A 298 0.71 0.97 -21.25
CA SER A 298 0.23 1.46 -22.54
C SER A 298 -0.35 2.88 -22.47
N TYR A 299 -0.88 3.30 -21.34
CA TYR A 299 -1.56 4.58 -21.17
C TYR A 299 -0.83 5.76 -21.83
N ILE A 300 0.48 5.88 -21.61
CA ILE A 300 1.29 6.99 -22.13
C ILE A 300 1.57 6.91 -23.63
N ASN A 301 1.41 5.74 -24.24
CA ASN A 301 1.73 5.49 -25.65
C ASN A 301 0.49 5.35 -26.54
N LEU A 302 -0.70 5.33 -25.93
CA LEU A 302 -1.95 5.22 -26.69
C LEU A 302 -2.28 6.52 -27.43
N PRO A 303 -2.83 6.47 -28.64
CA PRO A 303 -3.24 7.65 -29.40
C PRO A 303 -4.24 8.50 -28.61
N GLY A 304 -4.07 9.82 -28.63
CA GLY A 304 -4.95 10.74 -27.91
C GLY A 304 -4.82 10.69 -26.38
N SER A 305 -3.78 10.04 -25.84
CA SER A 305 -3.57 10.02 -24.40
C SER A 305 -3.44 11.45 -23.84
N PRO A 306 -4.16 11.78 -22.77
CA PRO A 306 -4.10 13.10 -22.14
C PRO A 306 -2.68 13.55 -21.73
N VAL A 307 -1.76 12.60 -21.53
CA VAL A 307 -0.36 12.89 -21.20
C VAL A 307 0.38 13.67 -22.31
N LEU A 308 -0.09 13.57 -23.57
CA LEU A 308 0.53 14.24 -24.70
C LEU A 308 0.36 15.78 -24.61
N GLU A 309 -0.78 16.23 -24.10
CA GLU A 309 -1.08 17.65 -23.91
C GLU A 309 -0.77 18.11 -22.47
N HIS A 310 -0.88 17.21 -21.50
CA HIS A 310 -0.72 17.44 -20.08
C HIS A 310 0.25 16.42 -19.48
N PRO A 311 1.58 16.67 -19.51
CA PRO A 311 2.59 15.74 -18.99
C PRO A 311 2.41 15.35 -17.51
N GLU A 312 1.69 16.18 -16.73
CA GLU A 312 1.32 15.89 -15.35
C GLU A 312 0.27 14.78 -15.21
N TYR A 313 -0.49 14.45 -16.29
CA TYR A 313 -1.48 13.39 -16.33
C TYR A 313 -0.83 12.05 -16.72
N ASN A 314 0.28 11.70 -16.08
CA ASN A 314 1.17 10.61 -16.48
C ASN A 314 0.76 9.22 -15.98
N ALA A 315 -0.35 9.09 -15.27
CA ALA A 315 -0.83 7.84 -14.72
C ALA A 315 -2.38 7.77 -14.68
N PRO A 316 -2.98 6.58 -14.64
CA PRO A 316 -4.43 6.41 -14.51
C PRO A 316 -5.04 6.98 -13.24
N HIS A 317 -4.30 7.08 -12.14
CA HIS A 317 -4.75 7.59 -10.84
C HIS A 317 -6.04 6.92 -10.33
N ASN A 318 -6.29 5.67 -10.68
CA ASN A 318 -7.39 4.85 -10.20
C ASN A 318 -7.06 3.37 -10.36
N LEU A 319 -7.14 2.64 -9.27
CA LEU A 319 -6.83 1.21 -9.20
C LEU A 319 -7.57 0.37 -10.25
N PHE A 320 -8.89 0.51 -10.30
CA PHE A 320 -9.71 -0.34 -11.17
C PHE A 320 -9.62 0.06 -12.64
N LEU A 321 -9.50 1.35 -12.92
CA LEU A 321 -9.30 1.83 -14.30
C LEU A 321 -7.92 1.45 -14.83
N GLU A 322 -6.89 1.44 -13.99
CA GLU A 322 -5.58 0.93 -14.38
C GLU A 322 -5.64 -0.55 -14.76
N ILE A 323 -6.32 -1.37 -13.94
CA ILE A 323 -6.49 -2.79 -14.23
C ILE A 323 -7.30 -2.99 -15.52
N LEU A 324 -8.39 -2.24 -15.68
CA LEU A 324 -9.25 -2.31 -16.86
C LEU A 324 -8.48 -1.95 -18.13
N LEU A 325 -7.69 -0.88 -18.09
CA LEU A 325 -6.91 -0.45 -19.25
C LEU A 325 -5.83 -1.46 -19.63
N TYR A 326 -5.10 -2.01 -18.63
CA TYR A 326 -3.94 -2.85 -18.92
C TYR A 326 -4.25 -4.32 -19.09
N SER A 327 -5.31 -4.83 -18.44
CA SER A 327 -5.65 -6.26 -18.45
C SER A 327 -7.13 -6.54 -18.68
N GLY A 328 -7.92 -5.53 -19.01
CA GLY A 328 -9.32 -5.66 -19.36
C GLY A 328 -10.22 -6.17 -18.23
N VAL A 329 -11.42 -6.58 -18.60
CA VAL A 329 -12.42 -7.15 -17.66
C VAL A 329 -11.92 -8.44 -17.03
N LEU A 330 -11.13 -9.26 -17.74
CA LEU A 330 -10.53 -10.47 -17.14
C LEU A 330 -9.59 -10.10 -15.99
N GLY A 331 -8.76 -9.07 -16.16
CA GLY A 331 -7.94 -8.55 -15.07
C GLY A 331 -8.76 -8.09 -13.88
N LEU A 332 -9.86 -7.34 -14.12
CA LEU A 332 -10.77 -6.91 -13.05
C LEU A 332 -11.41 -8.08 -12.32
N ILE A 333 -11.83 -9.14 -13.03
CA ILE A 333 -12.43 -10.34 -12.42
C ILE A 333 -11.41 -11.02 -11.49
N PHE A 334 -10.20 -11.27 -11.97
CA PHE A 334 -9.19 -11.98 -11.16
C PHE A 334 -8.68 -11.12 -10.00
N TYR A 335 -8.44 -9.83 -10.22
CA TYR A 335 -8.05 -8.93 -9.15
C TYR A 335 -9.18 -8.76 -8.11
N GLY A 336 -10.42 -8.59 -8.56
CA GLY A 336 -11.60 -8.54 -7.70
C GLY A 336 -11.78 -9.82 -6.88
N ALA A 337 -11.52 -11.00 -7.48
CA ALA A 337 -11.54 -12.28 -6.78
C ALA A 337 -10.45 -12.37 -5.70
N ILE A 338 -9.25 -11.85 -5.96
CA ILE A 338 -8.19 -11.73 -4.94
C ILE A 338 -8.66 -10.83 -3.80
N LEU A 339 -9.14 -9.63 -4.08
CA LEU A 339 -9.64 -8.70 -3.07
C LEU A 339 -10.77 -9.33 -2.25
N PHE A 340 -11.77 -9.91 -2.92
CA PHE A 340 -12.89 -10.59 -2.26
C PHE A 340 -12.39 -11.68 -1.31
N SER A 341 -11.41 -12.48 -1.73
CA SER A 341 -10.83 -13.54 -0.91
C SER A 341 -10.13 -12.99 0.33
N VAL A 342 -9.38 -11.90 0.19
CA VAL A 342 -8.70 -11.23 1.32
C VAL A 342 -9.73 -10.64 2.30
N PHE A 343 -10.76 -9.95 1.80
CA PHE A 343 -11.84 -9.42 2.62
C PHE A 343 -12.59 -10.52 3.37
N LYS A 344 -12.97 -11.59 2.65
CA LYS A 344 -13.63 -12.76 3.23
C LYS A 344 -12.81 -13.35 4.37
N GLU A 345 -11.49 -13.51 4.18
CA GLU A 345 -10.60 -14.07 5.20
C GLU A 345 -10.53 -13.15 6.43
N CYS A 346 -10.47 -11.82 6.25
CA CYS A 346 -10.52 -10.86 7.34
C CYS A 346 -11.81 -10.97 8.15
N ILE A 347 -12.95 -11.11 7.48
CA ILE A 347 -14.27 -11.21 8.14
C ILE A 347 -14.39 -12.55 8.89
N GLN A 348 -14.07 -13.66 8.23
CA GLN A 348 -14.15 -15.01 8.81
C GLN A 348 -13.22 -15.20 10.01
N SER A 349 -12.03 -14.58 9.96
CA SER A 349 -11.06 -14.62 11.05
C SER A 349 -11.20 -13.47 12.04
N ARG A 350 -12.24 -12.64 11.93
CA ARG A 350 -12.52 -11.46 12.78
C ARG A 350 -11.32 -10.49 12.88
N GLN A 351 -10.58 -10.32 11.81
CA GLN A 351 -9.41 -9.44 11.74
C GLN A 351 -9.82 -8.02 11.32
N PHE A 352 -10.71 -7.39 12.07
CA PHE A 352 -11.28 -6.10 11.73
C PHE A 352 -10.26 -4.96 11.64
N GLY A 353 -9.14 -5.04 12.37
CA GLY A 353 -8.04 -4.09 12.23
C GLY A 353 -7.37 -4.16 10.84
N VAL A 354 -7.10 -5.38 10.34
CA VAL A 354 -6.57 -5.57 8.99
C VAL A 354 -7.57 -5.13 7.94
N LEU A 355 -8.86 -5.42 8.15
CA LEU A 355 -9.94 -4.98 7.28
C LEU A 355 -10.03 -3.45 7.19
N THR A 356 -9.85 -2.75 8.32
CA THR A 356 -9.79 -1.28 8.35
C THR A 356 -8.65 -0.73 7.49
N LEU A 357 -7.46 -1.32 7.59
CA LEU A 357 -6.30 -0.93 6.78
C LEU A 357 -6.52 -1.21 5.28
N LEU A 358 -7.19 -2.31 4.94
CA LEU A 358 -7.56 -2.63 3.56
C LEU A 358 -8.56 -1.64 2.99
N ILE A 359 -9.58 -1.24 3.77
CA ILE A 359 -10.56 -0.22 3.37
C ILE A 359 -9.85 1.09 3.10
N TYR A 360 -8.95 1.52 4.00
CA TYR A 360 -8.15 2.72 3.80
C TYR A 360 -7.39 2.67 2.47
N LEU A 361 -6.58 1.63 2.27
CA LEU A 361 -5.74 1.47 1.09
C LEU A 361 -6.59 1.44 -0.20
N LEU A 362 -7.70 0.72 -0.17
CA LEU A 362 -8.58 0.58 -1.34
C LEU A 362 -9.21 1.92 -1.74
N ILE A 363 -9.66 2.73 -0.77
CA ILE A 363 -10.24 4.05 -1.05
C ILE A 363 -9.17 5.00 -1.58
N ASP A 364 -7.99 5.06 -0.95
CA ASP A 364 -6.90 5.92 -1.40
C ASP A 364 -6.48 5.59 -2.84
N CYS A 365 -6.37 4.30 -3.17
CA CYS A 365 -6.03 3.82 -4.51
C CYS A 365 -7.09 4.13 -5.59
N GLN A 366 -8.31 4.56 -5.23
CA GLN A 366 -9.29 5.03 -6.24
C GLN A 366 -8.94 6.42 -6.79
N PHE A 367 -8.06 7.15 -6.14
CA PHE A 367 -7.79 8.53 -6.53
C PHE A 367 -6.34 8.81 -6.88
N ASP A 368 -5.39 7.93 -6.55
CA ASP A 368 -3.98 8.28 -6.72
C ASP A 368 -3.03 7.13 -7.08
N HIS A 369 -3.24 5.91 -6.57
CA HIS A 369 -2.28 4.81 -6.70
C HIS A 369 -2.83 3.66 -7.54
N GLY A 370 -1.98 3.11 -8.43
CA GLY A 370 -2.35 2.01 -9.29
C GLY A 370 -2.09 0.63 -8.68
N ALA A 371 -2.64 -0.40 -9.34
CA ALA A 371 -2.52 -1.80 -8.93
C ALA A 371 -1.16 -2.42 -9.24
N TYR A 372 -0.60 -2.09 -10.40
CA TYR A 372 0.56 -2.80 -10.95
C TYR A 372 1.87 -2.03 -10.81
N LEU A 373 1.81 -0.70 -10.91
CA LEU A 373 2.99 0.14 -11.02
C LEU A 373 3.39 0.80 -9.70
N SER A 374 2.42 1.06 -8.80
CA SER A 374 2.73 1.65 -7.48
C SER A 374 3.37 0.62 -6.56
N LYS A 375 4.67 0.80 -6.28
CA LYS A 375 5.39 -0.04 -5.30
C LYS A 375 4.78 0.09 -3.90
N GLU A 376 4.32 1.27 -3.55
CA GLU A 376 3.76 1.63 -2.24
C GLU A 376 2.46 0.86 -1.99
N ALA A 377 1.49 1.05 -2.87
CA ALA A 377 0.18 0.39 -2.77
C ALA A 377 0.31 -1.13 -2.85
N LEU A 378 1.12 -1.64 -3.79
CA LEU A 378 1.31 -3.08 -3.98
C LEU A 378 1.97 -3.75 -2.78
N SER A 379 2.98 -3.11 -2.17
CA SER A 379 3.65 -3.67 -0.98
C SER A 379 2.73 -3.68 0.24
N LEU A 380 1.97 -2.60 0.45
CA LEU A 380 0.97 -2.57 1.52
C LEU A 380 -0.12 -3.61 1.29
N ALA A 381 -0.62 -3.76 0.05
CA ALA A 381 -1.59 -4.80 -0.30
C ALA A 381 -1.05 -6.22 -0.03
N THR A 382 0.24 -6.46 -0.32
CA THR A 382 0.90 -7.74 -0.05
C THR A 382 0.97 -8.04 1.44
N ILE A 383 1.41 -7.06 2.25
CA ILE A 383 1.45 -7.17 3.71
C ILE A 383 0.05 -7.45 4.27
N LEU A 384 -0.96 -6.70 3.82
CA LEU A 384 -2.34 -6.85 4.30
C LEU A 384 -2.95 -8.19 3.88
N SER A 385 -2.66 -8.67 2.66
CA SER A 385 -3.06 -9.99 2.21
C SER A 385 -2.44 -11.10 3.06
N PHE A 386 -1.15 -11.01 3.38
CA PHE A 386 -0.50 -11.93 4.31
C PHE A 386 -1.16 -11.88 5.69
N LEU A 387 -1.38 -10.68 6.26
CA LEU A 387 -2.00 -10.52 7.58
C LEU A 387 -3.42 -11.09 7.61
N ALA A 388 -4.19 -10.99 6.54
CA ALA A 388 -5.50 -11.59 6.41
C ALA A 388 -5.43 -13.13 6.47
N TYR A 389 -4.49 -13.71 5.73
CA TYR A 389 -4.36 -15.17 5.61
C TYR A 389 -3.61 -15.85 6.75
N ARG A 390 -2.87 -15.11 7.61
CA ARG A 390 -2.01 -15.69 8.65
C ARG A 390 -2.74 -16.67 9.57
N VAL A 391 -3.98 -16.38 9.95
CA VAL A 391 -4.77 -17.26 10.85
C VAL A 391 -5.09 -18.59 10.17
N ARG A 392 -5.40 -18.56 8.87
CA ARG A 392 -5.64 -19.78 8.08
C ARG A 392 -4.37 -20.60 7.88
N ILE A 393 -3.22 -19.93 7.71
CA ILE A 393 -1.91 -20.57 7.55
C ILE A 393 -1.47 -21.24 8.86
N GLU A 394 -1.80 -20.63 10.00
CA GLU A 394 -1.46 -21.15 11.32
C GLU A 394 -2.25 -22.42 11.70
N ARG A 395 -3.54 -22.46 11.36
CA ARG A 395 -4.40 -23.67 11.51
C ARG A 395 -3.94 -24.81 10.61
#